data_2c1f6efc3d870e88a7ab0b7720d51a52
#
_entry.id   2c1f6efc3d870e88a7ab0b7720d51a52
#
_cell.length_a   1.000
_cell.length_b   1.000
_cell.length_c   1.000
_cell.angle_alpha   90.00
_cell.angle_beta   90.00
_cell.angle_gamma   90.00
#
_symmetry.space_group_name_H-M   'P 1'
#
loop_
_entity.id
_entity.type
_entity.pdbx_description
1 polymer ?
#
loop_
_entity_poly.entity_id
_entity_poly.type
_entity_poly.pdbx_seq_one_letter_code
_entity_poly.pdbx_strand_id
1 'polypeptide(L)'
;VNDRVLSLDAFRGFAIAAMLLVNNPGDWGHVYAPLLHAKWHGWTFTDWVFPFFVFISGMAMTLSLARRAQGGADKPALLLATSRRALVIIGIGLLLNLIPSFDFTAVRIPGVLQRLGLCTLAAAPIVIWCGVRGVALWAVLLMAVYALVQLCLPVPDADGVVHTGVLEPGKDAGAWLDRLLMDGHLWKQARTWDPEGLLSTLPAVSTQLLGVLAGYVLASRRQPAEKAMTWVVAGLASLWLGQVLEAWLMPINKSLWTPSFAFAMAGWALLVFATFYWLLDAMPQPLARARWARLVHPLVVFGMNALFLFALSGLVAKLLYTVKFADGRTLGRVLYAPLRDSGLAPVNASLLHAIAFVLVMYAIAWFMYRKHWFIKV
;
A
#
# COMPACT_ATOMS: atom_id res chain seq x y z
N VAL A 1 3.13 22.83 20.76
CA VAL A 1 3.07 22.91 19.30
C VAL A 1 3.51 21.56 18.76
N ASN A 2 2.64 20.88 18.04
CA ASN A 2 2.76 19.52 17.55
C ASN A 2 4.05 19.28 16.75
N ASP A 3 4.81 18.24 17.14
CA ASP A 3 5.89 17.58 16.38
C ASP A 3 5.34 16.85 15.14
N ARG A 4 4.51 17.53 14.34
CA ARG A 4 3.89 16.94 13.17
C ARG A 4 4.87 17.00 12.00
N VAL A 5 5.25 15.85 11.47
CA VAL A 5 6.15 15.72 10.32
C VAL A 5 5.33 15.90 9.04
N LEU A 6 5.46 17.09 8.43
CA LEU A 6 4.66 17.47 7.26
C LEU A 6 4.95 16.57 6.05
N SER A 7 6.20 16.17 5.88
CA SER A 7 6.62 15.24 4.83
C SER A 7 5.92 13.88 4.90
N LEU A 8 5.68 13.37 6.12
CA LEU A 8 5.00 12.07 6.28
C LEU A 8 3.52 12.16 5.87
N ASP A 9 2.83 13.27 6.20
CA ASP A 9 1.46 13.49 5.77
C ASP A 9 1.39 13.69 4.25
N ALA A 10 2.32 14.45 3.67
CA ALA A 10 2.42 14.65 2.23
C ALA A 10 2.69 13.34 1.48
N PHE A 11 3.60 12.51 1.99
CA PHE A 11 3.92 11.21 1.39
C PHE A 11 2.73 10.26 1.45
N ARG A 12 2.01 10.23 2.57
CA ARG A 12 0.76 9.47 2.70
C ARG A 12 -0.29 9.96 1.70
N GLY A 13 -0.43 11.26 1.57
CA GLY A 13 -1.36 11.87 0.61
C GLY A 13 -0.97 11.62 -0.85
N PHE A 14 0.32 11.62 -1.18
CA PHE A 14 0.81 11.21 -2.48
C PHE A 14 0.38 9.76 -2.82
N ALA A 15 0.59 8.83 -1.89
CA ALA A 15 0.20 7.44 -2.08
C ALA A 15 -1.33 7.30 -2.27
N ILE A 16 -2.17 8.05 -1.49
CA ILE A 16 -3.64 8.07 -1.70
C ILE A 16 -4.00 8.65 -3.05
N ALA A 17 -3.48 9.82 -3.42
CA ALA A 17 -3.81 10.46 -4.70
C ALA A 17 -3.45 9.56 -5.88
N ALA A 18 -2.26 8.94 -5.84
CA ALA A 18 -1.82 7.99 -6.84
C ALA A 18 -2.77 6.77 -6.92
N MET A 19 -3.18 6.22 -5.76
CA MET A 19 -4.10 5.09 -5.71
C MET A 19 -5.48 5.42 -6.26
N LEU A 20 -6.03 6.59 -5.95
CA LEU A 20 -7.30 7.06 -6.51
C LEU A 20 -7.22 7.16 -8.03
N LEU A 21 -6.10 7.66 -8.56
CA LEU A 21 -5.86 7.82 -9.98
C LEU A 21 -5.82 6.47 -10.71
N VAL A 22 -5.00 5.53 -10.22
CA VAL A 22 -4.74 4.26 -10.94
C VAL A 22 -5.89 3.25 -10.79
N ASN A 23 -6.72 3.36 -9.77
CA ASN A 23 -7.81 2.43 -9.52
C ASN A 23 -9.16 2.85 -10.12
N ASN A 24 -9.26 4.06 -10.71
CA ASN A 24 -10.52 4.59 -11.23
C ASN A 24 -10.39 5.16 -12.65
N PRO A 25 -9.84 4.42 -13.63
CA PRO A 25 -9.86 4.85 -15.01
C PRO A 25 -11.31 4.91 -15.55
N GLY A 26 -11.54 5.74 -16.54
CA GLY A 26 -12.86 5.79 -17.20
C GLY A 26 -13.16 4.52 -17.99
N ASP A 27 -12.13 3.94 -18.59
CA ASP A 27 -12.19 2.69 -19.35
C ASP A 27 -10.90 1.89 -19.15
N TRP A 28 -11.03 0.67 -18.61
CA TRP A 28 -9.90 -0.24 -18.38
C TRP A 28 -9.24 -0.75 -19.66
N GLY A 29 -9.94 -0.70 -20.81
CA GLY A 29 -9.37 -1.03 -22.11
C GLY A 29 -8.44 0.06 -22.66
N HIS A 30 -8.51 1.28 -22.12
CA HIS A 30 -7.79 2.45 -22.61
C HIS A 30 -7.09 3.17 -21.45
N VAL A 31 -6.01 2.57 -20.93
CA VAL A 31 -5.20 3.13 -19.84
C VAL A 31 -3.75 3.23 -20.29
N TYR A 32 -3.05 4.32 -19.92
CA TYR A 32 -1.62 4.45 -20.15
C TYR A 32 -0.83 3.34 -19.45
N ALA A 33 0.13 2.74 -20.14
CA ALA A 33 0.89 1.59 -19.64
C ALA A 33 1.51 1.78 -18.21
N PRO A 34 2.06 2.95 -17.84
CA PRO A 34 2.57 3.15 -16.48
C PRO A 34 1.48 3.14 -15.40
N LEU A 35 0.20 3.37 -15.77
CA LEU A 35 -0.95 3.37 -14.85
C LEU A 35 -1.67 2.03 -14.78
N LEU A 36 -1.20 1.01 -15.50
CA LEU A 36 -1.60 -0.39 -15.37
C LEU A 36 -0.64 -1.12 -14.45
N HIS A 37 -1.09 -2.21 -13.83
CA HIS A 37 -0.19 -3.14 -13.17
C HIS A 37 0.70 -3.87 -14.17
N ALA A 38 1.91 -4.26 -13.76
CA ALA A 38 2.71 -5.22 -14.50
C ALA A 38 1.89 -6.51 -14.70
N LYS A 39 2.00 -7.14 -15.88
CA LYS A 39 1.22 -8.35 -16.19
C LYS A 39 1.49 -9.49 -15.21
N TRP A 40 2.76 -9.70 -14.87
CA TRP A 40 3.19 -10.67 -13.86
C TRP A 40 4.54 -10.27 -13.25
N HIS A 41 5.65 -10.49 -13.93
CA HIS A 41 6.97 -10.04 -13.50
C HIS A 41 7.24 -8.59 -13.89
N GLY A 42 8.10 -7.92 -13.12
CA GLY A 42 8.38 -6.50 -13.27
C GLY A 42 7.48 -5.63 -12.40
N TRP A 43 7.50 -4.34 -12.68
CA TRP A 43 6.72 -3.33 -11.95
C TRP A 43 6.43 -2.11 -12.84
N THR A 44 5.38 -1.39 -12.52
CA THR A 44 5.01 -0.10 -13.09
C THR A 44 4.82 0.92 -11.95
N PHE A 45 4.53 2.17 -12.29
CA PHE A 45 4.19 3.19 -11.29
C PHE A 45 3.02 2.75 -10.40
N THR A 46 2.02 2.07 -10.96
CA THR A 46 0.85 1.58 -10.21
C THR A 46 1.26 0.60 -9.10
N ASP A 47 2.33 -0.17 -9.30
CA ASP A 47 2.80 -1.15 -8.35
C ASP A 47 3.55 -0.54 -7.14
N TRP A 48 3.90 0.76 -7.17
CA TRP A 48 4.46 1.47 -6.02
C TRP A 48 3.45 1.74 -4.92
N VAL A 49 2.19 1.94 -5.30
CA VAL A 49 1.18 2.58 -4.46
C VAL A 49 0.94 1.81 -3.17
N PHE A 50 0.62 0.52 -3.25
CA PHE A 50 0.32 -0.27 -2.07
C PHE A 50 1.55 -0.54 -1.18
N PRO A 51 2.73 -0.92 -1.70
CA PRO A 51 3.95 -1.00 -0.89
C PRO A 51 4.29 0.29 -0.15
N PHE A 52 4.04 1.45 -0.75
CA PHE A 52 4.23 2.74 -0.08
C PHE A 52 3.33 2.89 1.14
N PHE A 53 2.06 2.47 1.05
CA PHE A 53 1.17 2.45 2.21
C PHE A 53 1.69 1.55 3.32
N VAL A 54 2.11 0.35 2.99
CA VAL A 54 2.68 -0.60 3.96
C VAL A 54 3.93 0.00 4.60
N PHE A 55 4.83 0.59 3.82
CA PHE A 55 6.06 1.24 4.29
C PHE A 55 5.75 2.44 5.20
N ILE A 56 4.85 3.34 4.77
CA ILE A 56 4.44 4.52 5.56
C ILE A 56 3.79 4.11 6.87
N SER A 57 3.01 3.02 6.89
CA SER A 57 2.41 2.53 8.12
C SER A 57 3.49 2.09 9.12
N GLY A 58 4.57 1.46 8.65
CA GLY A 58 5.74 1.14 9.46
C GLY A 58 6.44 2.38 10.04
N MET A 59 6.65 3.43 9.23
CA MET A 59 7.20 4.69 9.72
C MET A 59 6.32 5.30 10.82
N ALA A 60 5.00 5.27 10.63
CA ALA A 60 4.04 5.77 11.62
C ALA A 60 4.05 4.93 12.91
N MET A 61 4.26 3.61 12.82
CA MET A 61 4.41 2.73 14.00
C MET A 61 5.61 3.13 14.86
N THR A 62 6.73 3.57 14.28
CA THR A 62 7.87 4.05 15.06
C THR A 62 7.49 5.27 15.90
N LEU A 63 6.79 6.23 15.32
CA LEU A 63 6.42 7.47 16.00
C LEU A 63 5.34 7.26 17.07
N SER A 64 4.42 6.33 16.85
CA SER A 64 3.28 6.09 17.73
C SER A 64 3.51 4.94 18.73
N LEU A 65 4.11 3.83 18.28
CA LEU A 65 4.20 2.60 19.07
C LEU A 65 5.59 2.42 19.68
N ALA A 66 6.66 2.45 18.85
CA ALA A 66 8.02 2.22 19.35
C ALA A 66 8.45 3.26 20.39
N ARG A 67 8.20 4.56 20.14
CA ARG A 67 8.51 5.64 21.11
C ARG A 67 7.80 5.46 22.45
N ARG A 68 6.52 5.07 22.41
CA ARG A 68 5.74 4.83 23.65
C ARG A 68 6.23 3.59 24.40
N ALA A 69 6.53 2.50 23.67
CA ALA A 69 7.08 1.28 24.27
C ALA A 69 8.45 1.51 24.92
N GLN A 70 9.32 2.33 24.29
CA GLN A 70 10.62 2.74 24.83
C GLN A 70 10.47 3.73 25.99
N GLY A 71 9.43 4.55 26.01
CA GLY A 71 9.12 5.51 27.07
C GLY A 71 8.46 4.90 28.31
N GLY A 72 8.40 3.56 28.41
CA GLY A 72 7.87 2.86 29.61
C GLY A 72 6.37 2.65 29.64
N ALA A 73 5.65 2.88 28.53
CA ALA A 73 4.23 2.59 28.46
C ALA A 73 3.95 1.08 28.57
N ASP A 74 2.78 0.72 29.11
CA ASP A 74 2.34 -0.67 29.22
C ASP A 74 2.31 -1.36 27.85
N LYS A 75 3.22 -2.30 27.62
CA LYS A 75 3.40 -3.01 26.35
C LYS A 75 2.19 -3.86 25.97
N PRO A 76 1.60 -4.69 26.87
CA PRO A 76 0.35 -5.38 26.61
C PRO A 76 -0.80 -4.47 26.19
N ALA A 77 -0.99 -3.33 26.88
CA ALA A 77 -2.02 -2.36 26.52
C ALA A 77 -1.77 -1.73 25.13
N LEU A 78 -0.49 -1.43 24.79
CA LEU A 78 -0.12 -0.98 23.46
C LEU A 78 -0.42 -2.01 22.37
N LEU A 79 -0.10 -3.29 22.62
CA LEU A 79 -0.41 -4.36 21.70
C LEU A 79 -1.92 -4.50 21.49
N LEU A 80 -2.70 -4.52 22.59
CA LEU A 80 -4.16 -4.64 22.51
C LEU A 80 -4.79 -3.48 21.71
N ALA A 81 -4.37 -2.25 21.97
CA ALA A 81 -4.86 -1.08 21.24
C ALA A 81 -4.51 -1.15 19.74
N THR A 82 -3.29 -1.57 19.41
CA THR A 82 -2.85 -1.73 18.02
C THR A 82 -3.59 -2.88 17.32
N SER A 83 -3.81 -3.98 18.02
CA SER A 83 -4.56 -5.13 17.50
C SER A 83 -6.03 -4.77 17.23
N ARG A 84 -6.69 -4.06 18.15
CA ARG A 84 -8.06 -3.55 17.90
C ARG A 84 -8.13 -2.69 16.66
N ARG A 85 -7.19 -1.77 16.50
CA ARG A 85 -7.08 -0.93 15.29
C ARG A 85 -6.89 -1.76 14.03
N ALA A 86 -6.00 -2.72 14.05
CA ALA A 86 -5.74 -3.62 12.91
C ALA A 86 -6.99 -4.45 12.54
N LEU A 87 -7.71 -4.97 13.52
CA LEU A 87 -8.95 -5.71 13.32
C LEU A 87 -10.06 -4.83 12.71
N VAL A 88 -10.16 -3.56 13.14
CA VAL A 88 -11.10 -2.61 12.52
C VAL A 88 -10.75 -2.37 11.06
N ILE A 89 -9.47 -2.22 10.71
CA ILE A 89 -9.02 -2.07 9.31
C ILE A 89 -9.38 -3.30 8.50
N ILE A 90 -9.15 -4.52 9.02
CA ILE A 90 -9.56 -5.78 8.38
C ILE A 90 -11.08 -5.81 8.19
N GLY A 91 -11.84 -5.46 9.23
CA GLY A 91 -13.31 -5.42 9.17
C GLY A 91 -13.85 -4.46 8.10
N ILE A 92 -13.26 -3.27 7.98
CA ILE A 92 -13.60 -2.32 6.89
C ILE A 92 -13.32 -2.95 5.53
N GLY A 93 -12.18 -3.63 5.36
CA GLY A 93 -11.83 -4.31 4.11
C GLY A 93 -12.81 -5.43 3.76
N LEU A 94 -13.18 -6.26 4.73
CA LEU A 94 -14.18 -7.33 4.52
C LEU A 94 -15.55 -6.74 4.20
N LEU A 95 -15.98 -5.69 4.90
CA LEU A 95 -17.23 -5.00 4.61
C LEU A 95 -17.25 -4.45 3.18
N LEU A 96 -16.16 -3.82 2.75
CA LEU A 96 -16.05 -3.36 1.37
C LEU A 96 -16.14 -4.54 0.38
N ASN A 97 -15.57 -5.69 0.67
CA ASN A 97 -15.66 -6.87 -0.20
C ASN A 97 -17.08 -7.47 -0.23
N LEU A 98 -17.84 -7.37 0.86
CA LEU A 98 -19.23 -7.83 0.94
C LEU A 98 -20.20 -6.95 0.12
N ILE A 99 -19.97 -5.64 0.06
CA ILE A 99 -20.83 -4.72 -0.72
C ILE A 99 -20.63 -5.00 -2.23
N PRO A 100 -21.70 -5.01 -3.05
CA PRO A 100 -23.09 -4.78 -2.69
C PRO A 100 -23.91 -6.06 -2.45
N SER A 101 -23.36 -7.23 -2.72
CA SER A 101 -24.13 -8.49 -2.76
C SER A 101 -24.42 -9.08 -1.37
N PHE A 102 -23.60 -8.77 -0.36
CA PHE A 102 -23.64 -9.39 0.96
C PHE A 102 -23.65 -10.93 0.93
N ASP A 103 -22.99 -11.49 -0.10
CA ASP A 103 -22.84 -12.93 -0.27
C ASP A 103 -21.64 -13.44 0.53
N PHE A 104 -21.93 -14.04 1.67
CA PHE A 104 -20.91 -14.60 2.57
C PHE A 104 -20.31 -15.90 2.05
N THR A 105 -20.95 -16.57 1.07
CA THR A 105 -20.45 -17.84 0.52
C THR A 105 -19.36 -17.65 -0.53
N ALA A 106 -19.26 -16.44 -1.12
CA ALA A 106 -18.31 -16.12 -2.18
C ALA A 106 -17.59 -14.79 -1.95
N VAL A 107 -17.60 -14.27 -0.69
CA VAL A 107 -16.89 -13.04 -0.35
C VAL A 107 -15.38 -13.26 -0.45
N ARG A 108 -14.69 -12.36 -1.15
CA ARG A 108 -13.22 -12.37 -1.17
C ARG A 108 -12.68 -12.01 0.23
N ILE A 109 -11.92 -12.95 0.85
CA ILE A 109 -11.30 -12.73 2.17
C ILE A 109 -10.04 -11.88 2.07
N PRO A 110 -9.06 -12.16 1.16
CA PRO A 110 -7.89 -11.31 0.99
C PRO A 110 -8.24 -9.91 0.48
N GLY A 111 -7.31 -8.98 0.64
CA GLY A 111 -7.45 -7.61 0.12
C GLY A 111 -6.46 -6.65 0.75
N VAL A 112 -6.38 -5.45 0.19
CA VAL A 112 -5.41 -4.41 0.57
C VAL A 112 -5.52 -4.03 2.05
N LEU A 113 -6.73 -3.78 2.57
CA LEU A 113 -6.93 -3.42 3.97
C LEU A 113 -6.70 -4.61 4.90
N GLN A 114 -7.13 -5.80 4.50
CA GLN A 114 -6.89 -7.03 5.25
C GLN A 114 -5.39 -7.28 5.39
N ARG A 115 -4.63 -7.18 4.29
CA ARG A 115 -3.17 -7.30 4.33
C ARG A 115 -2.53 -6.22 5.21
N LEU A 116 -2.94 -4.96 5.10
CA LEU A 116 -2.42 -3.88 5.95
C LEU A 116 -2.67 -4.16 7.44
N GLY A 117 -3.86 -4.65 7.78
CA GLY A 117 -4.19 -5.06 9.14
C GLY A 117 -3.37 -6.25 9.61
N LEU A 118 -3.22 -7.31 8.80
CA LEU A 118 -2.40 -8.48 9.12
C LEU A 118 -0.91 -8.10 9.30
N CYS A 119 -0.37 -7.27 8.41
CA CYS A 119 0.99 -6.74 8.57
C CYS A 119 1.13 -5.99 9.89
N THR A 120 0.16 -5.15 10.26
CA THR A 120 0.17 -4.40 11.51
C THR A 120 0.12 -5.32 12.74
N LEU A 121 -0.71 -6.37 12.71
CA LEU A 121 -0.79 -7.38 13.76
C LEU A 121 0.54 -8.12 13.95
N ALA A 122 1.20 -8.51 12.86
CA ALA A 122 2.46 -9.23 12.91
C ALA A 122 3.65 -8.31 13.29
N ALA A 123 3.68 -7.08 12.79
CA ALA A 123 4.76 -6.14 13.07
C ALA A 123 4.68 -5.55 14.50
N ALA A 124 3.49 -5.38 15.07
CA ALA A 124 3.32 -4.75 16.38
C ALA A 124 4.12 -5.41 17.52
N PRO A 125 4.07 -6.74 17.75
CA PRO A 125 4.88 -7.38 18.79
C PRO A 125 6.38 -7.19 18.52
N ILE A 126 6.84 -7.29 17.26
CA ILE A 126 8.24 -7.08 16.92
C ILE A 126 8.69 -5.67 17.31
N VAL A 127 7.88 -4.65 16.97
CA VAL A 127 8.18 -3.24 17.25
C VAL A 127 8.14 -2.93 18.75
N ILE A 128 7.26 -3.58 19.52
CA ILE A 128 7.10 -3.35 20.96
C ILE A 128 8.23 -3.99 21.77
N TRP A 129 8.64 -5.20 21.41
CA TRP A 129 9.58 -5.98 22.24
C TRP A 129 11.00 -6.03 21.69
N CYS A 130 11.17 -5.87 20.37
CA CYS A 130 12.49 -5.88 19.75
C CYS A 130 13.00 -4.46 19.52
N GLY A 131 14.29 -4.25 19.77
CA GLY A 131 14.97 -3.01 19.37
C GLY A 131 15.26 -2.95 17.86
N VAL A 132 15.95 -1.90 17.42
CA VAL A 132 16.25 -1.67 15.99
C VAL A 132 16.91 -2.88 15.33
N ARG A 133 17.86 -3.54 16.01
CA ARG A 133 18.56 -4.75 15.50
C ARG A 133 17.58 -5.91 15.33
N GLY A 134 16.66 -6.12 16.28
CA GLY A 134 15.66 -7.18 16.20
C GLY A 134 14.64 -6.92 15.09
N VAL A 135 14.23 -5.67 14.88
CA VAL A 135 13.36 -5.28 13.75
C VAL A 135 14.04 -5.59 12.41
N ALA A 136 15.33 -5.25 12.27
CA ALA A 136 16.10 -5.55 11.06
C ALA A 136 16.26 -7.08 10.84
N LEU A 137 16.54 -7.84 11.91
CA LEU A 137 16.64 -9.30 11.83
C LEU A 137 15.31 -9.93 11.39
N TRP A 138 14.19 -9.53 11.99
CA TRP A 138 12.87 -10.04 11.61
C TRP A 138 12.51 -9.69 10.16
N ALA A 139 12.86 -8.48 9.68
CA ALA A 139 12.62 -8.10 8.29
C ALA A 139 13.34 -9.04 7.32
N VAL A 140 14.60 -9.40 7.59
CA VAL A 140 15.36 -10.33 6.76
C VAL A 140 14.86 -11.77 6.93
N LEU A 141 14.59 -12.21 8.15
CA LEU A 141 14.14 -13.58 8.46
C LEU A 141 12.82 -13.92 7.74
N LEU A 142 11.83 -13.02 7.80
CA LEU A 142 10.54 -13.23 7.14
C LEU A 142 10.68 -13.32 5.62
N MET A 143 11.54 -12.52 5.00
CA MET A 143 11.85 -12.62 3.57
C MET A 143 12.56 -13.93 3.22
N ALA A 144 13.52 -14.34 4.06
CA ALA A 144 14.27 -15.59 3.85
C ALA A 144 13.38 -16.83 3.98
N VAL A 145 12.53 -16.87 5.02
CA VAL A 145 11.54 -17.96 5.20
C VAL A 145 10.57 -18.00 4.02
N TYR A 146 10.06 -16.85 3.60
CA TYR A 146 9.19 -16.76 2.43
C TYR A 146 9.86 -17.30 1.17
N ALA A 147 11.09 -16.85 0.87
CA ALA A 147 11.83 -17.30 -0.31
C ALA A 147 12.10 -18.81 -0.26
N LEU A 148 12.50 -19.34 0.91
CA LEU A 148 12.73 -20.76 1.11
C LEU A 148 11.45 -21.58 0.83
N VAL A 149 10.32 -21.17 1.38
CA VAL A 149 9.03 -21.86 1.15
C VAL A 149 8.65 -21.80 -0.32
N GLN A 150 8.74 -20.63 -0.96
CA GLN A 150 8.36 -20.46 -2.36
C GLN A 150 9.25 -21.28 -3.34
N LEU A 151 10.54 -21.40 -3.04
CA LEU A 151 11.48 -22.04 -3.96
C LEU A 151 11.67 -23.55 -3.71
N CYS A 152 11.45 -24.01 -2.47
CA CYS A 152 11.80 -25.39 -2.08
C CYS A 152 10.59 -26.27 -1.75
N LEU A 153 9.40 -25.71 -1.46
CA LEU A 153 8.24 -26.52 -1.09
C LEU A 153 7.55 -27.06 -2.35
N PRO A 154 7.47 -28.40 -2.53
CA PRO A 154 6.67 -29.00 -3.59
C PRO A 154 5.17 -28.85 -3.25
N VAL A 155 4.40 -28.26 -4.16
CA VAL A 155 2.98 -27.98 -3.95
C VAL A 155 2.16 -28.33 -5.21
N PRO A 156 0.92 -28.86 -5.06
CA PRO A 156 0.04 -29.09 -6.19
C PRO A 156 -0.62 -27.79 -6.65
N ASP A 157 -0.78 -27.62 -7.95
CA ASP A 157 -1.63 -26.59 -8.55
C ASP A 157 -3.13 -26.96 -8.44
N ALA A 158 -4.00 -26.21 -9.13
CA ALA A 158 -5.45 -26.46 -9.13
C ALA A 158 -5.84 -27.77 -9.83
N ASP A 159 -4.99 -28.28 -10.71
CA ASP A 159 -5.20 -29.54 -11.46
C ASP A 159 -4.52 -30.74 -10.78
N GLY A 160 -3.88 -30.53 -9.62
CA GLY A 160 -3.20 -31.56 -8.84
C GLY A 160 -1.76 -31.84 -9.31
N VAL A 161 -1.22 -31.09 -10.28
CA VAL A 161 0.15 -31.23 -10.76
C VAL A 161 1.11 -30.58 -9.76
N VAL A 162 2.09 -31.34 -9.28
CA VAL A 162 3.07 -30.87 -8.28
C VAL A 162 4.17 -30.04 -8.95
N HIS A 163 4.40 -28.85 -8.42
CA HIS A 163 5.45 -27.92 -8.84
C HIS A 163 6.38 -27.58 -7.68
N THR A 164 7.66 -27.31 -7.96
CA THR A 164 8.65 -26.85 -6.98
C THR A 164 9.38 -25.64 -7.54
N GLY A 165 9.33 -24.51 -6.82
CA GLY A 165 10.01 -23.28 -7.23
C GLY A 165 9.44 -22.59 -8.47
N VAL A 166 8.24 -22.98 -8.92
CA VAL A 166 7.57 -22.37 -10.07
C VAL A 166 6.84 -21.12 -9.60
N LEU A 167 7.19 -19.97 -10.19
CA LEU A 167 6.65 -18.67 -9.83
C LEU A 167 5.64 -18.14 -10.87
N GLU A 168 4.82 -19.03 -11.39
CA GLU A 168 3.73 -18.73 -12.33
C GLU A 168 2.39 -18.59 -11.59
N PRO A 169 1.41 -17.85 -12.17
CA PRO A 169 0.11 -17.68 -11.55
C PRO A 169 -0.57 -19.00 -11.19
N GLY A 170 -0.91 -19.17 -9.92
CA GLY A 170 -1.62 -20.34 -9.42
C GLY A 170 -0.79 -21.61 -9.17
N LYS A 171 0.52 -21.63 -9.53
CA LYS A 171 1.41 -22.79 -9.38
C LYS A 171 2.38 -22.66 -8.21
N ASP A 172 2.42 -21.52 -7.55
CA ASP A 172 3.32 -21.21 -6.45
C ASP A 172 2.78 -21.66 -5.08
N ALA A 173 3.67 -21.72 -4.08
CA ALA A 173 3.31 -22.15 -2.73
C ALA A 173 2.28 -21.21 -2.05
N GLY A 174 2.27 -19.92 -2.40
CA GLY A 174 1.26 -18.95 -1.92
C GLY A 174 -0.12 -19.30 -2.44
N ALA A 175 -0.24 -19.54 -3.75
CA ALA A 175 -1.50 -19.93 -4.38
C ALA A 175 -2.03 -21.25 -3.81
N TRP A 176 -1.16 -22.22 -3.56
CA TRP A 176 -1.54 -23.48 -2.89
C TRP A 176 -2.10 -23.24 -1.50
N LEU A 177 -1.41 -22.46 -0.67
CA LEU A 177 -1.86 -22.14 0.70
C LEU A 177 -3.20 -21.41 0.69
N ASP A 178 -3.36 -20.47 -0.24
CA ASP A 178 -4.61 -19.69 -0.39
C ASP A 178 -5.78 -20.59 -0.76
N ARG A 179 -5.61 -21.54 -1.71
CA ARG A 179 -6.63 -22.55 -2.05
C ARG A 179 -6.94 -23.46 -0.86
N LEU A 180 -5.92 -23.91 -0.14
CA LEU A 180 -6.10 -24.79 1.02
C LEU A 180 -6.96 -24.17 2.13
N LEU A 181 -6.81 -22.86 2.37
CA LEU A 181 -7.45 -22.17 3.50
C LEU A 181 -8.65 -21.33 3.14
N MET A 182 -8.75 -20.87 1.87
CA MET A 182 -9.71 -19.86 1.45
C MET A 182 -10.34 -20.17 0.08
N ASP A 183 -10.47 -21.44 -0.27
CA ASP A 183 -11.13 -21.82 -1.53
C ASP A 183 -12.54 -21.24 -1.64
N GLY A 184 -12.91 -20.77 -2.82
CA GLY A 184 -14.16 -20.03 -3.05
C GLY A 184 -14.15 -18.56 -2.59
N HIS A 185 -13.13 -18.14 -1.83
CA HIS A 185 -13.02 -16.78 -1.24
C HIS A 185 -11.83 -15.97 -1.79
N LEU A 186 -11.26 -16.40 -2.92
CA LEU A 186 -10.14 -15.75 -3.58
C LEU A 186 -10.59 -14.71 -4.60
N TRP A 187 -9.63 -14.05 -5.21
CA TRP A 187 -9.88 -13.05 -6.25
C TRP A 187 -10.63 -13.63 -7.45
N LYS A 188 -11.80 -13.09 -7.74
CA LYS A 188 -12.76 -13.65 -8.74
C LYS A 188 -12.19 -13.78 -10.15
N GLN A 189 -11.19 -12.94 -10.52
CA GLN A 189 -10.59 -12.98 -11.85
C GLN A 189 -9.59 -14.14 -12.00
N ALA A 190 -8.89 -14.50 -10.93
CA ALA A 190 -7.89 -15.59 -10.93
C ALA A 190 -8.47 -16.91 -10.41
N ARG A 191 -9.33 -16.88 -9.39
CA ARG A 191 -9.96 -18.02 -8.69
C ARG A 191 -9.01 -18.96 -7.96
N THR A 192 -7.81 -19.15 -8.45
CA THR A 192 -6.81 -20.11 -7.95
C THR A 192 -5.69 -19.50 -7.15
N TRP A 193 -5.59 -18.15 -7.11
CA TRP A 193 -4.60 -17.38 -6.38
C TRP A 193 -5.11 -15.98 -6.07
N ASP A 194 -4.46 -15.30 -5.13
CA ASP A 194 -4.82 -13.93 -4.75
C ASP A 194 -3.56 -13.05 -4.61
N PRO A 195 -3.52 -11.84 -5.22
CA PRO A 195 -2.38 -10.93 -5.10
C PRO A 195 -2.14 -10.44 -3.66
N GLU A 196 -3.14 -10.53 -2.79
CA GLU A 196 -3.04 -10.25 -1.37
C GLU A 196 -3.13 -11.52 -0.50
N GLY A 197 -2.62 -12.67 -1.00
CA GLY A 197 -2.63 -13.96 -0.34
C GLY A 197 -1.85 -14.03 0.98
N LEU A 198 -2.04 -15.12 1.73
CA LEU A 198 -1.50 -15.24 3.08
C LEU A 198 0.02 -15.35 3.12
N LEU A 199 0.61 -16.21 2.28
CA LEU A 199 2.06 -16.43 2.32
C LEU A 199 2.83 -15.17 1.95
N SER A 200 2.40 -14.44 0.92
CA SER A 200 2.98 -13.16 0.49
C SER A 200 2.81 -12.02 1.50
N THR A 201 2.04 -12.24 2.56
CA THR A 201 1.96 -11.31 3.70
C THR A 201 3.27 -11.29 4.51
N LEU A 202 4.07 -12.37 4.54
CA LEU A 202 5.36 -12.39 5.23
C LEU A 202 6.33 -11.32 4.70
N PRO A 203 6.64 -11.24 3.40
CA PRO A 203 7.49 -10.18 2.88
C PRO A 203 6.80 -8.80 2.88
N ALA A 204 5.47 -8.72 2.91
CA ALA A 204 4.77 -7.46 3.13
C ALA A 204 4.99 -6.93 4.56
N VAL A 205 5.00 -7.80 5.59
CA VAL A 205 5.42 -7.46 6.96
C VAL A 205 6.86 -6.94 6.96
N SER A 206 7.76 -7.59 6.22
CA SER A 206 9.14 -7.10 6.09
C SER A 206 9.21 -5.70 5.48
N THR A 207 8.39 -5.41 4.47
CA THR A 207 8.29 -4.04 3.90
C THR A 207 7.82 -3.04 4.96
N GLN A 208 6.88 -3.41 5.82
CA GLN A 208 6.45 -2.56 6.94
C GLN A 208 7.58 -2.37 7.96
N LEU A 209 8.34 -3.43 8.30
CA LEU A 209 9.49 -3.32 9.20
C LEU A 209 10.63 -2.48 8.62
N LEU A 210 10.87 -2.50 7.29
CA LEU A 210 11.77 -1.55 6.63
C LEU A 210 11.28 -0.10 6.80
N GLY A 211 9.97 0.13 6.74
CA GLY A 211 9.36 1.41 7.10
C GLY A 211 9.59 1.79 8.57
N VAL A 212 9.52 0.84 9.50
CA VAL A 212 9.86 1.06 10.92
C VAL A 212 11.31 1.50 11.07
N LEU A 213 12.25 0.86 10.36
CA LEU A 213 13.66 1.25 10.38
C LEU A 213 13.87 2.68 9.85
N ALA A 214 13.19 3.05 8.77
CA ALA A 214 13.20 4.42 8.28
C ALA A 214 12.62 5.42 9.30
N GLY A 215 11.59 5.01 10.04
CA GLY A 215 11.00 5.76 11.14
C GLY A 215 11.95 5.98 12.31
N TYR A 216 12.82 5.02 12.63
CA TYR A 216 13.86 5.21 13.65
C TYR A 216 14.87 6.28 13.24
N VAL A 217 15.24 6.37 11.95
CA VAL A 217 16.05 7.49 11.44
C VAL A 217 15.32 8.82 11.62
N LEU A 218 14.00 8.86 11.30
CA LEU A 218 13.17 10.05 11.49
C LEU A 218 13.14 10.51 12.95
N ALA A 219 12.96 9.57 13.89
CA ALA A 219 12.89 9.83 15.33
C ALA A 219 14.25 10.10 15.97
N SER A 220 15.37 9.88 15.28
CA SER A 220 16.73 10.07 15.80
C SER A 220 17.05 11.56 16.02
N ARG A 221 18.14 11.82 16.77
CA ARG A 221 18.67 13.18 17.02
C ARG A 221 19.61 13.68 15.91
N ARG A 222 19.72 12.97 14.78
CA ARG A 222 20.56 13.37 13.65
C ARG A 222 20.10 14.70 13.05
N GLN A 223 21.03 15.43 12.44
CA GLN A 223 20.73 16.65 11.71
C GLN A 223 19.76 16.35 10.54
N PRO A 224 18.86 17.30 10.17
CA PRO A 224 17.90 17.08 9.09
C PRO A 224 18.54 16.63 7.78
N ALA A 225 19.67 17.23 7.38
CA ALA A 225 20.39 16.86 6.17
C ALA A 225 20.95 15.42 6.23
N GLU A 226 21.46 15.01 7.41
CA GLU A 226 21.95 13.64 7.60
C GLU A 226 20.85 12.61 7.50
N LYS A 227 19.65 12.91 8.02
CA LYS A 227 18.48 12.03 7.85
C LYS A 227 18.11 11.87 6.38
N ALA A 228 18.00 12.98 5.65
CA ALA A 228 17.68 12.95 4.22
C ALA A 228 18.73 12.14 3.45
N MET A 229 20.02 12.39 3.69
CA MET A 229 21.10 11.63 3.04
C MET A 229 21.08 10.15 3.42
N THR A 230 20.80 9.81 4.69
CA THR A 230 20.64 8.40 5.12
C THR A 230 19.58 7.68 4.31
N TRP A 231 18.41 8.30 4.08
CA TRP A 231 17.36 7.68 3.27
C TRP A 231 17.71 7.62 1.78
N VAL A 232 18.42 8.62 1.25
CA VAL A 232 18.87 8.57 -0.15
C VAL A 232 19.84 7.39 -0.34
N VAL A 233 20.88 7.28 0.50
CA VAL A 233 21.87 6.20 0.43
C VAL A 233 21.21 4.83 0.66
N ALA A 234 20.37 4.70 1.70
CA ALA A 234 19.63 3.47 1.97
C ALA A 234 18.64 3.12 0.84
N GLY A 235 18.01 4.13 0.23
CA GLY A 235 17.11 3.97 -0.89
C GLY A 235 17.81 3.43 -2.13
N LEU A 236 18.96 4.02 -2.50
CA LEU A 236 19.77 3.54 -3.62
C LEU A 236 20.33 2.14 -3.36
N ALA A 237 20.83 1.88 -2.15
CA ALA A 237 21.29 0.54 -1.78
C ALA A 237 20.16 -0.50 -1.83
N SER A 238 18.95 -0.14 -1.39
CA SER A 238 17.77 -1.00 -1.43
C SER A 238 17.32 -1.28 -2.87
N LEU A 239 17.34 -0.28 -3.76
CA LEU A 239 17.08 -0.48 -5.19
C LEU A 239 18.09 -1.43 -5.82
N TRP A 240 19.37 -1.20 -5.56
CA TRP A 240 20.44 -2.07 -6.06
C TRP A 240 20.29 -3.49 -5.55
N LEU A 241 20.02 -3.69 -4.25
CA LEU A 241 19.75 -5.01 -3.67
C LEU A 241 18.52 -5.67 -4.31
N GLY A 242 17.46 -4.91 -4.58
CA GLY A 242 16.28 -5.41 -5.31
C GLY A 242 16.65 -5.98 -6.68
N GLN A 243 17.52 -5.27 -7.45
CA GLN A 243 18.00 -5.74 -8.75
C GLN A 243 18.91 -6.99 -8.63
N VAL A 244 19.78 -7.04 -7.62
CA VAL A 244 20.63 -8.22 -7.36
C VAL A 244 19.74 -9.43 -7.02
N LEU A 245 18.74 -9.25 -6.17
CA LEU A 245 17.80 -10.33 -5.82
C LEU A 245 16.93 -10.75 -7.00
N GLU A 246 16.58 -9.83 -7.91
CA GLU A 246 15.90 -10.15 -9.17
C GLU A 246 16.73 -11.08 -10.04
N ALA A 247 18.02 -10.78 -10.17
CA ALA A 247 18.92 -11.55 -11.03
C ALA A 247 19.30 -12.92 -10.46
N TRP A 248 19.34 -13.07 -9.13
CA TRP A 248 19.96 -14.24 -8.49
C TRP A 248 19.00 -15.08 -7.64
N LEU A 249 17.86 -14.55 -7.21
CA LEU A 249 16.96 -15.24 -6.29
C LEU A 249 15.55 -15.40 -6.85
N MET A 250 14.84 -14.29 -7.04
CA MET A 250 13.42 -14.28 -7.47
C MET A 250 13.15 -13.02 -8.29
N PRO A 251 12.42 -13.11 -9.41
CA PRO A 251 12.05 -11.95 -10.21
C PRO A 251 11.22 -10.95 -9.38
N ILE A 252 11.32 -9.67 -9.72
CA ILE A 252 10.46 -8.63 -9.14
C ILE A 252 9.00 -8.96 -9.51
N ASN A 253 8.17 -9.21 -8.50
CA ASN A 253 6.76 -9.52 -8.71
C ASN A 253 5.90 -9.01 -7.55
N LYS A 254 4.92 -8.16 -7.86
CA LYS A 254 3.99 -7.59 -6.90
C LYS A 254 3.02 -8.62 -6.32
N SER A 255 2.44 -9.48 -7.16
CA SER A 255 1.42 -10.44 -6.74
C SER A 255 1.98 -11.47 -5.77
N LEU A 256 3.23 -11.86 -5.96
CA LEU A 256 3.98 -12.71 -5.06
C LEU A 256 4.65 -11.92 -3.92
N TRP A 257 4.77 -10.60 -4.03
CA TRP A 257 5.50 -9.74 -3.10
C TRP A 257 6.92 -10.23 -2.82
N THR A 258 7.64 -10.58 -3.89
CA THR A 258 8.98 -11.19 -3.78
C THR A 258 9.96 -10.31 -2.98
N PRO A 259 11.03 -10.90 -2.37
CA PRO A 259 12.05 -10.10 -1.70
C PRO A 259 12.67 -9.02 -2.58
N SER A 260 12.90 -9.31 -3.88
CA SER A 260 13.35 -8.34 -4.88
C SER A 260 12.38 -7.17 -5.03
N PHE A 261 11.06 -7.45 -5.11
CA PHE A 261 10.02 -6.44 -5.13
C PHE A 261 9.97 -5.62 -3.84
N ALA A 262 10.03 -6.27 -2.67
CA ALA A 262 9.99 -5.60 -1.38
C ALA A 262 11.15 -4.59 -1.20
N PHE A 263 12.37 -4.97 -1.57
CA PHE A 263 13.53 -4.07 -1.53
C PHE A 263 13.45 -2.97 -2.59
N ALA A 264 13.04 -3.28 -3.82
CA ALA A 264 12.86 -2.27 -4.86
C ALA A 264 11.83 -1.21 -4.44
N MET A 265 10.68 -1.63 -3.90
CA MET A 265 9.62 -0.71 -3.45
C MET A 265 10.02 0.08 -2.20
N ALA A 266 10.72 -0.53 -1.25
CA ALA A 266 11.29 0.18 -0.10
C ALA A 266 12.33 1.24 -0.54
N GLY A 267 13.14 0.92 -1.54
CA GLY A 267 14.10 1.85 -2.13
C GLY A 267 13.40 3.08 -2.74
N TRP A 268 12.41 2.89 -3.56
CA TRP A 268 11.59 3.99 -4.10
C TRP A 268 10.87 4.77 -3.01
N ALA A 269 10.30 4.09 -2.01
CA ALA A 269 9.64 4.76 -0.88
C ALA A 269 10.60 5.66 -0.10
N LEU A 270 11.83 5.20 0.15
CA LEU A 270 12.88 5.98 0.82
C LEU A 270 13.28 7.22 0.01
N LEU A 271 13.47 7.10 -1.31
CA LEU A 271 13.85 8.23 -2.18
C LEU A 271 12.74 9.27 -2.25
N VAL A 272 11.50 8.84 -2.45
CA VAL A 272 10.34 9.75 -2.50
C VAL A 272 10.14 10.41 -1.14
N PHE A 273 10.24 9.66 -0.03
CA PHE A 273 10.14 10.25 1.30
C PHE A 273 11.28 11.22 1.61
N ALA A 274 12.52 10.88 1.26
CA ALA A 274 13.67 11.78 1.43
C ALA A 274 13.46 13.11 0.68
N THR A 275 12.88 13.06 -0.51
CA THR A 275 12.54 14.25 -1.30
C THR A 275 11.50 15.12 -0.58
N PHE A 276 10.38 14.53 -0.13
CA PHE A 276 9.38 15.27 0.65
C PHE A 276 9.97 15.86 1.94
N TYR A 277 10.78 15.06 2.66
CA TYR A 277 11.39 15.51 3.89
C TYR A 277 12.35 16.65 3.66
N TRP A 278 13.21 16.58 2.63
CA TRP A 278 14.10 17.66 2.28
C TRP A 278 13.33 18.94 1.98
N LEU A 279 12.33 18.88 1.12
CA LEU A 279 11.57 20.05 0.66
C LEU A 279 10.73 20.69 1.77
N LEU A 280 10.16 19.89 2.69
CA LEU A 280 9.14 20.35 3.64
C LEU A 280 9.65 20.53 5.06
N ASP A 281 10.62 19.72 5.50
CA ASP A 281 11.05 19.70 6.90
C ASP A 281 12.54 20.06 7.08
N ALA A 282 13.41 19.74 6.09
CA ALA A 282 14.87 19.86 6.23
C ALA A 282 15.48 21.08 5.54
N MET A 283 14.84 21.63 4.51
CA MET A 283 15.39 22.73 3.71
C MET A 283 15.72 23.95 4.57
N PRO A 284 16.98 24.46 4.51
CA PRO A 284 17.43 25.57 5.38
C PRO A 284 16.73 26.90 5.11
N GLN A 285 16.33 27.15 3.84
CA GLN A 285 15.72 28.41 3.41
C GLN A 285 14.21 28.45 3.77
N PRO A 286 13.79 29.28 4.75
CA PRO A 286 12.41 29.30 5.22
C PRO A 286 11.39 29.67 4.14
N LEU A 287 11.74 30.61 3.26
CA LEU A 287 10.86 31.06 2.17
C LEU A 287 10.64 29.96 1.12
N ALA A 288 11.72 29.24 0.74
CA ALA A 288 11.62 28.13 -0.20
C ALA A 288 10.80 26.97 0.40
N ARG A 289 11.06 26.63 1.66
CA ARG A 289 10.28 25.62 2.39
C ARG A 289 8.80 25.97 2.46
N ALA A 290 8.46 27.23 2.73
CA ALA A 290 7.09 27.71 2.76
C ALA A 290 6.41 27.65 1.37
N ARG A 291 7.15 27.91 0.28
CA ARG A 291 6.64 27.73 -1.09
C ARG A 291 6.31 26.27 -1.39
N TRP A 292 7.23 25.36 -1.08
CA TRP A 292 7.03 23.91 -1.24
C TRP A 292 5.86 23.42 -0.39
N ALA A 293 5.75 23.85 0.87
CA ALA A 293 4.64 23.51 1.74
C ALA A 293 3.28 23.91 1.15
N ARG A 294 3.20 25.10 0.49
CA ARG A 294 1.97 25.52 -0.20
C ARG A 294 1.67 24.66 -1.43
N LEU A 295 2.67 24.37 -2.25
CA LEU A 295 2.51 23.56 -3.46
C LEU A 295 2.05 22.14 -3.12
N VAL A 296 2.61 21.56 -2.08
CA VAL A 296 2.35 20.17 -1.64
C VAL A 296 1.12 20.07 -0.71
N HIS A 297 0.55 21.21 -0.29
CA HIS A 297 -0.60 21.24 0.62
C HIS A 297 -1.78 20.34 0.21
N PRO A 298 -2.16 20.21 -1.08
CA PRO A 298 -3.20 19.25 -1.48
C PRO A 298 -2.90 17.82 -1.07
N LEU A 299 -1.65 17.39 -1.15
CA LEU A 299 -1.24 16.05 -0.71
C LEU A 299 -1.35 15.91 0.82
N VAL A 300 -0.99 16.96 1.57
CA VAL A 300 -1.17 16.97 3.04
C VAL A 300 -2.64 16.79 3.40
N VAL A 301 -3.54 17.47 2.69
CA VAL A 301 -4.99 17.34 2.89
C VAL A 301 -5.46 15.91 2.69
N PHE A 302 -5.03 15.25 1.61
CA PHE A 302 -5.29 13.83 1.39
C PHE A 302 -4.74 12.96 2.53
N GLY A 303 -3.49 13.20 2.94
CA GLY A 303 -2.80 12.41 3.96
C GLY A 303 -3.46 12.44 5.34
N MET A 304 -4.25 13.48 5.64
CA MET A 304 -4.93 13.64 6.92
C MET A 304 -6.03 12.61 7.19
N ASN A 305 -6.72 12.14 6.14
CA ASN A 305 -7.81 11.18 6.21
C ASN A 305 -7.59 10.00 5.26
N ALA A 306 -6.34 9.56 5.10
CA ALA A 306 -5.92 8.61 4.06
C ALA A 306 -6.75 7.32 4.05
N LEU A 307 -6.94 6.66 5.20
CA LEU A 307 -7.68 5.40 5.28
C LEU A 307 -9.18 5.60 4.96
N PHE A 308 -9.77 6.69 5.47
CA PHE A 308 -11.17 7.01 5.18
C PHE A 308 -11.37 7.24 3.68
N LEU A 309 -10.51 8.03 3.05
CA LEU A 309 -10.60 8.32 1.61
C LEU A 309 -10.40 7.07 0.76
N PHE A 310 -9.51 6.16 1.19
CA PHE A 310 -9.39 4.86 0.55
C PHE A 310 -10.70 4.05 0.62
N ALA A 311 -11.26 3.91 1.81
CA ALA A 311 -12.50 3.16 2.00
C ALA A 311 -13.67 3.80 1.25
N LEU A 312 -13.78 5.13 1.31
CA LEU A 312 -14.80 5.89 0.59
C LEU A 312 -14.67 5.71 -0.92
N SER A 313 -13.45 5.81 -1.47
CA SER A 313 -13.21 5.64 -2.91
C SER A 313 -13.59 4.25 -3.39
N GLY A 314 -13.27 3.22 -2.61
CA GLY A 314 -13.68 1.85 -2.91
C GLY A 314 -15.20 1.67 -2.91
N LEU A 315 -15.90 2.30 -1.95
CA LEU A 315 -17.37 2.31 -1.90
C LEU A 315 -17.96 3.04 -3.12
N VAL A 316 -17.45 4.25 -3.42
CA VAL A 316 -17.91 5.05 -4.57
C VAL A 316 -17.68 4.29 -5.88
N ALA A 317 -16.50 3.70 -6.08
CA ALA A 317 -16.20 2.89 -7.26
C ALA A 317 -17.21 1.75 -7.42
N LYS A 318 -17.54 1.03 -6.34
CA LYS A 318 -18.55 -0.03 -6.38
C LYS A 318 -19.95 0.49 -6.73
N LEU A 319 -20.36 1.62 -6.17
CA LEU A 319 -21.65 2.25 -6.52
C LEU A 319 -21.68 2.65 -8.00
N LEU A 320 -20.59 3.18 -8.55
CA LEU A 320 -20.50 3.53 -9.97
C LEU A 320 -20.71 2.33 -10.91
N TYR A 321 -20.28 1.13 -10.50
CA TYR A 321 -20.48 -0.10 -11.29
C TYR A 321 -21.78 -0.84 -11.00
N THR A 322 -22.40 -0.63 -9.83
CA THR A 322 -23.56 -1.40 -9.39
C THR A 322 -24.88 -0.69 -9.67
N VAL A 323 -24.91 0.65 -9.50
CA VAL A 323 -26.11 1.45 -9.76
C VAL A 323 -26.35 1.48 -11.27
N LYS A 324 -27.51 0.96 -11.70
CA LYS A 324 -27.94 0.91 -13.09
C LYS A 324 -29.17 1.77 -13.30
N PHE A 325 -29.22 2.44 -14.43
CA PHE A 325 -30.40 3.15 -14.91
C PHE A 325 -31.38 2.17 -15.59
N ALA A 326 -32.59 2.64 -15.92
CA ALA A 326 -33.63 1.84 -16.57
C ALA A 326 -33.18 1.26 -17.93
N ASP A 327 -32.26 1.91 -18.62
CA ASP A 327 -31.66 1.47 -19.88
C ASP A 327 -30.51 0.46 -19.71
N GLY A 328 -30.25 0.01 -18.49
CA GLY A 328 -29.19 -0.95 -18.14
C GLY A 328 -27.78 -0.36 -18.07
N ARG A 329 -27.57 0.94 -18.38
CA ARG A 329 -26.27 1.59 -18.25
C ARG A 329 -25.92 1.79 -16.76
N THR A 330 -24.67 1.54 -16.40
CA THR A 330 -24.17 1.83 -15.05
C THR A 330 -23.94 3.32 -14.86
N LEU A 331 -24.02 3.79 -13.61
CA LEU A 331 -23.75 5.20 -13.28
C LEU A 331 -22.35 5.64 -13.78
N GLY A 332 -21.34 4.77 -13.63
CA GLY A 332 -19.97 5.05 -14.14
C GLY A 332 -19.94 5.25 -15.65
N ARG A 333 -20.67 4.42 -16.43
CA ARG A 333 -20.76 4.61 -17.88
C ARG A 333 -21.42 5.92 -18.27
N VAL A 334 -22.46 6.32 -17.55
CA VAL A 334 -23.17 7.60 -17.81
C VAL A 334 -22.25 8.78 -17.52
N LEU A 335 -21.51 8.76 -16.42
CA LEU A 335 -20.58 9.82 -16.05
C LEU A 335 -19.36 9.89 -16.99
N TYR A 336 -18.93 8.76 -17.56
CA TYR A 336 -17.82 8.71 -18.51
C TYR A 336 -18.25 9.09 -19.95
N ALA A 337 -19.50 8.92 -20.33
CA ALA A 337 -20.00 9.13 -21.68
C ALA A 337 -19.63 10.50 -22.28
N PRO A 338 -19.75 11.65 -21.59
CA PRO A 338 -19.36 12.95 -22.15
C PRO A 338 -17.89 13.03 -22.57
N LEU A 339 -17.00 12.38 -21.81
CA LEU A 339 -15.56 12.35 -22.14
C LEU A 339 -15.28 11.37 -23.28
N ARG A 340 -15.93 10.20 -23.29
CA ARG A 340 -15.80 9.22 -24.37
C ARG A 340 -16.25 9.80 -25.71
N ASP A 341 -17.33 10.54 -25.73
CA ASP A 341 -17.97 11.06 -26.94
C ASP A 341 -17.44 12.47 -27.34
N SER A 342 -16.43 12.98 -26.64
CA SER A 342 -15.85 14.32 -26.85
C SER A 342 -14.89 14.45 -28.03
N GLY A 343 -14.59 13.35 -28.73
CA GLY A 343 -13.56 13.33 -29.79
C GLY A 343 -12.13 13.23 -29.30
N LEU A 344 -11.89 13.14 -27.99
CA LEU A 344 -10.57 12.88 -27.44
C LEU A 344 -10.11 11.44 -27.73
N ALA A 345 -8.79 11.25 -27.82
CA ALA A 345 -8.24 9.89 -27.87
C ALA A 345 -8.75 9.10 -26.62
N PRO A 346 -9.22 7.83 -26.77
CA PRO A 346 -9.84 7.06 -25.68
C PRO A 346 -9.01 6.99 -24.40
N VAL A 347 -7.66 6.89 -24.53
CA VAL A 347 -6.74 6.86 -23.41
C VAL A 347 -6.72 8.19 -22.64
N ASN A 348 -6.87 9.32 -23.33
CA ASN A 348 -6.93 10.65 -22.71
C ASN A 348 -8.28 10.87 -22.02
N ALA A 349 -9.37 10.45 -22.64
CA ALA A 349 -10.70 10.51 -22.04
C ALA A 349 -10.75 9.68 -20.73
N SER A 350 -10.17 8.47 -20.76
CA SER A 350 -10.06 7.59 -19.59
C SER A 350 -9.23 8.23 -18.45
N LEU A 351 -8.09 8.84 -18.79
CA LEU A 351 -7.24 9.54 -17.83
C LEU A 351 -7.95 10.77 -17.24
N LEU A 352 -8.64 11.57 -18.05
CA LEU A 352 -9.39 12.75 -17.57
C LEU A 352 -10.50 12.34 -16.59
N HIS A 353 -11.17 11.21 -16.82
CA HIS A 353 -12.15 10.67 -15.87
C HIS A 353 -11.47 10.32 -14.54
N ALA A 354 -10.31 9.65 -14.57
CA ALA A 354 -9.57 9.33 -13.36
C ALA A 354 -9.13 10.59 -12.59
N ILE A 355 -8.67 11.62 -13.31
CA ILE A 355 -8.32 12.92 -12.71
C ILE A 355 -9.57 13.58 -12.10
N ALA A 356 -10.70 13.59 -12.78
CA ALA A 356 -11.96 14.12 -12.25
C ALA A 356 -12.37 13.38 -10.96
N PHE A 357 -12.23 12.06 -10.91
CA PHE A 357 -12.47 11.28 -9.70
C PHE A 357 -11.55 11.71 -8.55
N VAL A 358 -10.24 11.88 -8.81
CA VAL A 358 -9.28 12.38 -7.82
C VAL A 358 -9.69 13.78 -7.31
N LEU A 359 -10.12 14.68 -8.19
CA LEU A 359 -10.55 16.02 -7.82
C LEU A 359 -11.82 16.02 -6.96
N VAL A 360 -12.78 15.15 -7.24
CA VAL A 360 -13.98 14.96 -6.39
C VAL A 360 -13.57 14.47 -5.01
N MET A 361 -12.71 13.45 -4.93
CA MET A 361 -12.18 12.96 -3.65
C MET A 361 -11.37 14.03 -2.91
N TYR A 362 -10.64 14.88 -3.64
CA TYR A 362 -9.94 16.02 -3.06
C TYR A 362 -10.93 17.05 -2.46
N ALA A 363 -12.01 17.36 -3.16
CA ALA A 363 -13.03 18.27 -2.65
C ALA A 363 -13.62 17.77 -1.32
N ILE A 364 -13.89 16.46 -1.21
CA ILE A 364 -14.34 15.83 0.04
C ILE A 364 -13.26 15.95 1.13
N ALA A 365 -12.01 15.59 0.79
CA ALA A 365 -10.87 15.70 1.72
C ALA A 365 -10.65 17.13 2.20
N TRP A 366 -10.77 18.11 1.30
CA TRP A 366 -10.67 19.53 1.60
C TRP A 366 -11.79 20.02 2.52
N PHE A 367 -13.03 19.62 2.27
CA PHE A 367 -14.15 19.91 3.14
C PHE A 367 -13.93 19.38 4.55
N MET A 368 -13.52 18.11 4.67
CA MET A 368 -13.19 17.51 5.97
C MET A 368 -12.05 18.24 6.67
N TYR A 369 -11.00 18.60 5.92
CA TYR A 369 -9.87 19.36 6.43
C TYR A 369 -10.31 20.73 6.98
N ARG A 370 -11.15 21.47 6.25
CA ARG A 370 -11.70 22.78 6.68
C ARG A 370 -12.57 22.67 7.92
N LYS A 371 -13.29 21.55 8.09
CA LYS A 371 -14.13 21.27 9.26
C LYS A 371 -13.36 20.62 10.41
N HIS A 372 -12.04 20.38 10.26
CA HIS A 372 -11.21 19.68 11.23
C HIS A 372 -11.71 18.26 11.56
N TRP A 373 -12.35 17.59 10.60
CA TRP A 373 -12.80 16.19 10.72
C TRP A 373 -11.67 15.25 10.35
N PHE A 374 -10.99 14.71 11.34
CA PHE A 374 -9.90 13.77 11.18
C PHE A 374 -10.31 12.42 11.75
N ILE A 375 -10.69 11.51 10.85
CA ILE A 375 -11.09 10.14 11.22
C ILE A 375 -9.85 9.33 11.50
N LYS A 376 -9.66 8.98 12.76
CA LYS A 376 -8.58 8.12 13.23
C LYS A 376 -9.15 6.73 13.52
N VAL A 377 -8.65 5.73 12.83
CA VAL A 377 -8.92 4.32 13.09
C VAL A 377 -7.74 3.71 13.83
#